data_757aafe26163b959a2660d5d9491df08
#
_entry.id   757aafe26163b959a2660d5d9491df08
#
_cell.length_a   1.000
_cell.length_b   1.000
_cell.length_c   1.000
_cell.angle_alpha   90.00
_cell.angle_beta   90.00
_cell.angle_gamma   90.00
#
_symmetry.space_group_name_H-M   'P 1'
#
loop_
_entity.id
_entity.type
_entity.pdbx_description
1 polymer ?
#
loop_
_entity_poly.entity_id
_entity_poly.type
_entity_poly.pdbx_seq_one_letter_code
_entity_poly.pdbx_strand_id
1 'polypeptide(L)'
;SVIEGNDSKFHMFYTAQNNYNPKYHRNGRPLQYVAHAISEDLIHWEKLPELTFGADESIYEPFDWRDPFVFYNEEEECFDMLLAARLQGASEKNGGCVGLCRSYDLIHWKAMQPFYNPKSYMTHECPDLFKMGDKWYLIYSTFSEKFVTHYRMADKISGPWTAPIEDTFDARAFYAAKTAQAKDVRMAFAWVPTKRGDSDFGQYEWGGNLIAHEIKQDKDGKLKVKPSNGLTNIFEKEITANNIEDIEIKNNEGEKVYVIEGMKETCLIEATIEFCEGSRAFGIGLKQDKDFANGYYLRFEPFYNRIVADMWPRRISGVNQWYVDGDKPFMVELERPFDYKALEENKVNIKVFVEGSIICLYVNDTVALTMR
;
A
#
# COMPACT_ATOMS: atom_id res chain seq x y z
N SER A 1 0.21 -7.60 -15.79
CA SER A 1 1.56 -8.19 -15.59
C SER A 1 2.22 -8.58 -16.91
N VAL A 2 3.52 -8.80 -16.87
CA VAL A 2 4.33 -9.30 -17.98
C VAL A 2 5.01 -10.58 -17.54
N ILE A 3 5.04 -11.58 -18.42
CA ILE A 3 5.71 -12.87 -18.21
C ILE A 3 6.36 -13.32 -19.52
N GLU A 4 7.51 -13.99 -19.43
CA GLU A 4 8.14 -14.65 -20.56
C GLU A 4 7.44 -16.01 -20.81
N GLY A 5 7.04 -16.25 -22.04
CA GLY A 5 6.38 -17.47 -22.47
C GLY A 5 7.37 -18.55 -22.92
N ASN A 6 6.87 -19.78 -23.10
CA ASN A 6 7.65 -20.88 -23.64
C ASN A 6 8.04 -20.69 -25.12
N ASP A 7 7.44 -19.70 -25.79
CA ASP A 7 7.73 -19.29 -27.15
C ASP A 7 8.86 -18.21 -27.25
N SER A 8 9.52 -17.93 -26.11
CA SER A 8 10.55 -16.92 -25.97
C SER A 8 10.08 -15.49 -26.27
N LYS A 9 8.78 -15.23 -26.14
CA LYS A 9 8.18 -13.88 -26.20
C LYS A 9 7.73 -13.44 -24.83
N PHE A 10 7.62 -12.13 -24.67
CA PHE A 10 7.03 -11.53 -23.49
C PHE A 10 5.52 -11.34 -23.74
N HIS A 11 4.71 -11.80 -22.80
CA HIS A 11 3.25 -11.70 -22.81
C HIS A 11 2.81 -10.69 -21.76
N MET A 12 2.10 -9.66 -22.18
CA MET A 12 1.51 -8.66 -21.29
C MET A 12 0.01 -8.88 -21.19
N PHE A 13 -0.46 -9.03 -19.95
CA PHE A 13 -1.90 -9.08 -19.63
C PHE A 13 -2.29 -7.83 -18.87
N TYR A 14 -3.34 -7.16 -19.30
CA TYR A 14 -3.81 -5.90 -18.75
C TYR A 14 -5.33 -5.78 -18.81
N THR A 15 -5.87 -4.92 -17.94
CA THR A 15 -7.31 -4.64 -17.92
C THR A 15 -7.73 -3.79 -19.09
N ALA A 16 -8.80 -4.17 -19.75
CA ALA A 16 -9.48 -3.39 -20.78
C ALA A 16 -10.91 -3.04 -20.32
N GLN A 17 -11.25 -1.76 -20.36
CA GLN A 17 -12.56 -1.24 -20.06
C GLN A 17 -12.90 -0.08 -20.99
N ASN A 18 -14.11 -0.08 -21.55
CA ASN A 18 -14.56 1.02 -22.40
C ASN A 18 -15.76 1.73 -21.76
N ASN A 19 -15.51 2.92 -21.22
CA ASN A 19 -16.52 3.73 -20.53
C ASN A 19 -17.48 4.48 -21.45
N TYR A 20 -17.21 4.52 -22.76
CA TYR A 20 -17.93 5.37 -23.71
C TYR A 20 -18.80 4.60 -24.69
N ASN A 21 -18.43 3.37 -25.05
CA ASN A 21 -19.15 2.59 -26.04
C ASN A 21 -20.16 1.65 -25.36
N PRO A 22 -21.48 1.87 -25.56
CA PRO A 22 -22.54 1.08 -24.92
C PRO A 22 -22.51 -0.42 -25.27
N LYS A 23 -21.82 -0.81 -26.36
CA LYS A 23 -21.65 -2.24 -26.73
C LYS A 23 -20.90 -3.03 -25.63
N TYR A 24 -20.04 -2.37 -24.88
CA TYR A 24 -19.29 -2.96 -23.79
C TYR A 24 -19.87 -2.65 -22.40
N HIS A 25 -21.17 -2.29 -22.36
CA HIS A 25 -21.90 -2.04 -21.12
C HIS A 25 -23.02 -3.07 -20.93
N ARG A 26 -23.32 -3.33 -19.68
CA ARG A 26 -24.50 -4.09 -19.26
C ARG A 26 -25.17 -3.33 -18.10
N ASN A 27 -26.47 -3.09 -18.21
CA ASN A 27 -27.22 -2.32 -17.21
C ASN A 27 -26.60 -0.94 -16.90
N GLY A 28 -26.08 -0.27 -17.94
CA GLY A 28 -25.42 1.03 -17.81
C GLY A 28 -24.02 1.04 -17.17
N ARG A 29 -23.49 -0.12 -16.80
CA ARG A 29 -22.13 -0.28 -16.24
C ARG A 29 -21.18 -0.86 -17.30
N PRO A 30 -19.95 -0.35 -17.41
CA PRO A 30 -18.95 -0.92 -18.30
C PRO A 30 -18.52 -2.31 -17.80
N LEU A 31 -18.31 -3.21 -18.76
CA LEU A 31 -17.73 -4.53 -18.52
C LEU A 31 -16.20 -4.43 -18.49
N GLN A 32 -15.57 -5.30 -17.72
CA GLN A 32 -14.11 -5.42 -17.67
C GLN A 32 -13.64 -6.70 -18.35
N TYR A 33 -12.50 -6.61 -19.00
CA TYR A 33 -11.88 -7.68 -19.77
C TYR A 33 -10.38 -7.74 -19.49
N VAL A 34 -9.80 -8.91 -19.69
CA VAL A 34 -8.35 -9.08 -19.77
C VAL A 34 -7.97 -9.02 -21.25
N ALA A 35 -7.08 -8.08 -21.57
CA ALA A 35 -6.49 -7.95 -22.90
C ALA A 35 -5.06 -8.48 -22.89
N HIS A 36 -4.59 -8.87 -24.09
CA HIS A 36 -3.30 -9.51 -24.29
C HIS A 36 -2.48 -8.75 -25.34
N ALA A 37 -1.16 -8.61 -25.08
CA ALA A 37 -0.19 -8.13 -26.05
C ALA A 37 1.09 -8.95 -25.92
N ILE A 38 1.85 -9.05 -27.02
CA ILE A 38 3.14 -9.75 -27.05
C ILE A 38 4.26 -8.82 -27.49
N SER A 39 5.49 -9.14 -27.07
CA SER A 39 6.71 -8.42 -27.44
C SER A 39 7.91 -9.34 -27.48
N GLU A 40 8.89 -9.02 -28.33
CA GLU A 40 10.19 -9.68 -28.38
C GLU A 40 11.27 -8.90 -27.59
N ASP A 41 11.02 -7.63 -27.27
CA ASP A 41 12.04 -6.70 -26.75
C ASP A 41 11.58 -5.87 -25.52
N LEU A 42 10.35 -6.08 -25.02
CA LEU A 42 9.71 -5.31 -23.93
C LEU A 42 9.43 -3.83 -24.27
N ILE A 43 9.74 -3.38 -25.48
CA ILE A 43 9.57 -2.00 -25.95
C ILE A 43 8.43 -1.90 -26.96
N HIS A 44 8.46 -2.79 -27.95
CA HIS A 44 7.46 -2.83 -29.02
C HIS A 44 6.44 -3.93 -28.74
N TRP A 45 5.17 -3.54 -28.62
CA TRP A 45 4.08 -4.44 -28.25
C TRP A 45 3.05 -4.57 -29.35
N GLU A 46 2.76 -5.80 -29.74
CA GLU A 46 1.67 -6.17 -30.61
C GLU A 46 0.45 -6.58 -29.78
N LYS A 47 -0.68 -5.88 -29.94
CA LYS A 47 -1.94 -6.21 -29.29
C LYS A 47 -2.65 -7.34 -30.01
N LEU A 48 -3.20 -8.28 -29.26
CA LEU A 48 -3.97 -9.43 -29.73
C LEU A 48 -5.45 -9.29 -29.29
N PRO A 49 -6.23 -8.41 -29.94
CA PRO A 49 -7.60 -8.12 -29.51
C PRO A 49 -8.53 -9.33 -29.57
N GLU A 50 -8.27 -10.30 -30.44
CA GLU A 50 -9.02 -11.57 -30.57
C GLU A 50 -8.85 -12.47 -29.35
N LEU A 51 -7.80 -12.29 -28.56
CA LEU A 51 -7.54 -13.04 -27.33
C LEU A 51 -8.07 -12.31 -26.07
N THR A 52 -8.82 -11.21 -26.26
CA THR A 52 -9.44 -10.50 -25.14
C THR A 52 -10.62 -11.30 -24.59
N PHE A 53 -10.64 -11.54 -23.26
CA PHE A 53 -11.68 -12.32 -22.63
C PHE A 53 -12.26 -11.66 -21.38
N GLY A 54 -13.53 -11.91 -21.09
CA GLY A 54 -14.22 -11.48 -19.87
C GLY A 54 -14.33 -12.59 -18.84
N ALA A 55 -15.03 -12.29 -17.76
CA ALA A 55 -15.29 -13.24 -16.69
C ALA A 55 -16.18 -14.42 -17.17
N ASP A 56 -15.94 -15.61 -16.61
CA ASP A 56 -16.89 -16.72 -16.69
C ASP A 56 -18.04 -16.46 -15.71
N GLU A 57 -19.18 -16.05 -16.24
CA GLU A 57 -20.35 -15.65 -15.46
C GLU A 57 -21.04 -16.79 -14.70
N SER A 58 -20.61 -18.03 -14.89
CA SER A 58 -21.02 -19.11 -14.01
C SER A 58 -20.34 -19.06 -12.64
N ILE A 59 -19.23 -18.32 -12.51
CA ILE A 59 -18.42 -18.21 -11.30
C ILE A 59 -18.30 -16.76 -10.84
N TYR A 60 -17.99 -15.83 -11.76
CA TYR A 60 -17.63 -14.45 -11.49
C TYR A 60 -18.57 -13.46 -12.15
N GLU A 61 -18.74 -12.29 -11.54
CA GLU A 61 -19.47 -11.20 -12.18
C GLU A 61 -18.58 -10.43 -13.18
N PRO A 62 -19.14 -9.85 -14.25
CA PRO A 62 -18.35 -9.27 -15.34
C PRO A 62 -17.90 -7.82 -15.12
N PHE A 63 -18.29 -7.19 -13.99
CA PHE A 63 -18.02 -5.76 -13.72
C PHE A 63 -16.74 -5.54 -12.93
N ASP A 64 -16.26 -6.55 -12.22
CA ASP A 64 -15.02 -6.58 -11.48
C ASP A 64 -14.19 -7.76 -11.96
N TRP A 65 -13.43 -7.54 -13.05
CA TRP A 65 -12.58 -8.53 -13.70
C TRP A 65 -11.33 -7.85 -14.24
N ARG A 66 -10.37 -7.60 -13.35
CA ARG A 66 -9.23 -6.71 -13.63
C ARG A 66 -7.95 -7.10 -12.92
N ASP A 67 -6.90 -6.33 -13.16
CA ASP A 67 -5.59 -6.38 -12.50
C ASP A 67 -4.88 -7.73 -12.64
N PRO A 68 -4.77 -8.29 -13.86
CA PRO A 68 -4.22 -9.61 -14.06
C PRO A 68 -2.77 -9.70 -13.58
N PHE A 69 -2.47 -10.71 -12.78
CA PHE A 69 -1.13 -11.10 -12.36
C PHE A 69 -0.87 -12.55 -12.78
N VAL A 70 0.06 -12.75 -13.69
CA VAL A 70 0.36 -14.08 -14.26
C VAL A 70 1.70 -14.57 -13.70
N PHE A 71 1.73 -15.84 -13.33
CA PHE A 71 2.94 -16.55 -12.89
C PHE A 71 2.92 -18.01 -13.38
N TYR A 72 4.09 -18.61 -13.46
CA TYR A 72 4.19 -20.05 -13.72
C TYR A 72 4.05 -20.81 -12.39
N ASN A 73 3.09 -21.71 -12.33
CA ASN A 73 2.85 -22.55 -11.17
C ASN A 73 3.59 -23.88 -11.37
N GLU A 74 4.73 -24.01 -10.68
CA GLU A 74 5.59 -25.19 -10.78
C GLU A 74 4.90 -26.49 -10.27
N GLU A 75 4.00 -26.39 -9.27
CA GLU A 75 3.28 -27.53 -8.70
C GLU A 75 2.27 -28.12 -9.68
N GLU A 76 1.67 -27.27 -10.52
CA GLU A 76 0.61 -27.66 -11.50
C GLU A 76 1.13 -27.66 -12.95
N GLU A 77 2.40 -27.29 -13.15
CA GLU A 77 3.08 -27.22 -14.46
C GLU A 77 2.29 -26.38 -15.50
N CYS A 78 1.76 -25.23 -15.08
CA CYS A 78 0.91 -24.37 -15.89
C CYS A 78 1.09 -22.89 -15.54
N PHE A 79 0.51 -22.02 -16.35
CA PHE A 79 0.38 -20.60 -16.01
C PHE A 79 -0.92 -20.35 -15.26
N ASP A 80 -0.84 -19.74 -14.10
CA ASP A 80 -1.99 -19.25 -13.35
C ASP A 80 -2.04 -17.72 -13.44
N MET A 81 -3.26 -17.17 -13.56
CA MET A 81 -3.55 -15.74 -13.58
C MET A 81 -4.46 -15.40 -12.40
N LEU A 82 -3.99 -14.55 -11.51
CA LEU A 82 -4.79 -13.97 -10.44
C LEU A 82 -5.45 -12.68 -10.93
N LEU A 83 -6.67 -12.43 -10.45
CA LEU A 83 -7.50 -11.29 -10.86
C LEU A 83 -8.21 -10.69 -9.65
N ALA A 84 -8.37 -9.39 -9.64
CA ALA A 84 -9.39 -8.76 -8.83
C ALA A 84 -10.76 -9.15 -9.40
N ALA A 85 -11.53 -9.91 -8.63
CA ALA A 85 -12.80 -10.47 -9.07
C ALA A 85 -13.86 -10.42 -7.98
N ARG A 86 -15.11 -10.66 -8.38
CA ARG A 86 -16.24 -10.84 -7.48
C ARG A 86 -17.02 -12.08 -7.85
N LEU A 87 -17.52 -12.78 -6.85
CA LEU A 87 -18.34 -13.96 -7.09
C LEU A 87 -19.72 -13.58 -7.64
N GLN A 88 -20.17 -14.33 -8.62
CA GLN A 88 -21.50 -14.18 -9.19
C GLN A 88 -22.58 -14.37 -8.12
N GLY A 89 -23.49 -13.39 -8.02
CA GLY A 89 -24.62 -13.42 -7.10
C GLY A 89 -24.25 -13.19 -5.62
N ALA A 90 -22.99 -12.87 -5.30
CA ALA A 90 -22.60 -12.52 -3.95
C ALA A 90 -23.03 -11.10 -3.58
N SER A 91 -23.07 -10.81 -2.27
CA SER A 91 -23.40 -9.44 -1.81
C SER A 91 -22.31 -8.44 -2.19
N GLU A 92 -22.70 -7.19 -2.39
CA GLU A 92 -21.74 -6.12 -2.71
C GLU A 92 -20.65 -5.98 -1.65
N LYS A 93 -21.00 -6.11 -0.39
CA LYS A 93 -20.09 -5.89 0.74
C LYS A 93 -18.94 -6.91 0.83
N ASN A 94 -19.20 -8.18 0.53
CA ASN A 94 -18.26 -9.28 0.83
C ASN A 94 -18.09 -10.29 -0.34
N GLY A 95 -18.49 -9.89 -1.54
CA GLY A 95 -18.37 -10.73 -2.76
C GLY A 95 -17.00 -10.69 -3.40
N GLY A 96 -16.09 -9.83 -2.95
CA GLY A 96 -14.75 -9.71 -3.51
C GLY A 96 -13.91 -10.95 -3.23
N CYS A 97 -13.15 -11.36 -4.25
CA CYS A 97 -12.20 -12.48 -4.17
C CYS A 97 -11.00 -12.22 -5.08
N VAL A 98 -9.95 -13.00 -4.91
CA VAL A 98 -8.90 -13.14 -5.91
C VAL A 98 -9.32 -14.27 -6.84
N GLY A 99 -9.73 -13.91 -8.06
CA GLY A 99 -10.10 -14.86 -9.11
C GLY A 99 -8.89 -15.64 -9.64
N LEU A 100 -9.14 -16.76 -10.29
CA LEU A 100 -8.10 -17.60 -10.88
C LEU A 100 -8.51 -18.02 -12.30
N CYS A 101 -7.57 -17.83 -13.23
CA CYS A 101 -7.61 -18.50 -14.54
C CYS A 101 -6.35 -19.32 -14.72
N ARG A 102 -6.45 -20.41 -15.47
CA ARG A 102 -5.35 -21.33 -15.78
C ARG A 102 -5.15 -21.48 -17.28
N SER A 103 -3.89 -21.52 -17.71
CA SER A 103 -3.49 -21.73 -19.10
C SER A 103 -2.22 -22.59 -19.17
N TYR A 104 -2.07 -23.37 -20.24
CA TYR A 104 -0.86 -24.14 -20.54
C TYR A 104 -0.01 -23.48 -21.65
N ASP A 105 -0.55 -22.45 -22.29
CA ASP A 105 0.05 -21.84 -23.48
C ASP A 105 0.01 -20.31 -23.51
N LEU A 106 -0.49 -19.65 -22.44
CA LEU A 106 -0.70 -18.20 -22.33
C LEU A 106 -1.76 -17.63 -23.29
N ILE A 107 -2.40 -18.48 -24.10
CA ILE A 107 -3.38 -18.12 -25.12
C ILE A 107 -4.79 -18.52 -24.68
N HIS A 108 -4.95 -19.77 -24.26
CA HIS A 108 -6.24 -20.33 -23.87
C HIS A 108 -6.38 -20.35 -22.35
N TRP A 109 -7.25 -19.51 -21.84
CA TRP A 109 -7.48 -19.36 -20.40
C TRP A 109 -8.80 -20.00 -19.97
N LYS A 110 -8.76 -20.79 -18.92
CA LYS A 110 -9.92 -21.39 -18.29
C LYS A 110 -10.11 -20.79 -16.90
N ALA A 111 -11.30 -20.24 -16.63
CA ALA A 111 -11.67 -19.80 -15.28
C ALA A 111 -11.78 -21.00 -14.32
N MET A 112 -11.24 -20.82 -13.14
CA MET A 112 -11.22 -21.77 -12.04
C MET A 112 -12.00 -21.20 -10.85
N GLN A 113 -12.20 -21.98 -9.79
CA GLN A 113 -12.70 -21.44 -8.53
C GLN A 113 -11.71 -20.42 -7.96
N PRO A 114 -12.16 -19.46 -7.15
CA PRO A 114 -11.29 -18.40 -6.62
C PRO A 114 -10.03 -18.93 -5.94
N PHE A 115 -8.91 -18.31 -6.22
CA PHE A 115 -7.64 -18.56 -5.53
C PHE A 115 -7.72 -18.21 -4.04
N TYR A 116 -8.37 -17.07 -3.72
CA TYR A 116 -8.57 -16.61 -2.35
C TYR A 116 -9.95 -15.95 -2.21
N ASN A 117 -10.75 -16.49 -1.29
CA ASN A 117 -12.10 -16.00 -1.01
C ASN A 117 -12.36 -15.96 0.49
N PRO A 118 -11.96 -14.89 1.17
CA PRO A 118 -12.14 -14.76 2.61
C PRO A 118 -13.56 -14.33 3.01
N LYS A 119 -14.46 -14.08 2.04
CA LYS A 119 -15.80 -13.53 2.23
C LYS A 119 -15.79 -12.20 3.00
N SER A 120 -14.81 -11.38 2.68
CA SER A 120 -14.63 -10.04 3.23
C SER A 120 -14.32 -9.08 2.09
N TYR A 121 -14.58 -7.81 2.29
CA TYR A 121 -14.35 -6.72 1.34
C TYR A 121 -15.15 -6.81 0.04
N MET A 122 -15.33 -5.65 -0.55
CA MET A 122 -15.98 -5.50 -1.85
C MET A 122 -15.10 -6.02 -2.98
N THR A 123 -13.79 -5.76 -2.90
CA THR A 123 -12.79 -6.21 -3.89
C THR A 123 -11.45 -6.53 -3.23
N HIS A 124 -10.62 -7.29 -3.96
CA HIS A 124 -9.21 -7.55 -3.66
C HIS A 124 -8.41 -7.14 -4.89
N GLU A 125 -8.09 -5.84 -4.98
CA GLU A 125 -7.45 -5.23 -6.17
C GLU A 125 -5.96 -5.52 -6.25
N CYS A 126 -5.43 -5.46 -7.46
CA CYS A 126 -3.99 -5.58 -7.74
C CYS A 126 -3.33 -6.81 -7.09
N PRO A 127 -3.91 -8.03 -7.21
CA PRO A 127 -3.32 -9.21 -6.58
C PRO A 127 -1.90 -9.43 -7.08
N ASP A 128 -1.03 -9.84 -6.17
CA ASP A 128 0.38 -10.17 -6.43
C ASP A 128 0.77 -11.36 -5.54
N LEU A 129 1.61 -12.24 -6.05
CA LEU A 129 1.99 -13.47 -5.38
C LEU A 129 3.49 -13.70 -5.50
N PHE A 130 4.14 -14.01 -4.38
CA PHE A 130 5.55 -14.36 -4.39
C PHE A 130 5.92 -15.28 -3.23
N LYS A 131 7.06 -15.94 -3.38
CA LYS A 131 7.71 -16.70 -2.32
C LYS A 131 8.91 -15.93 -1.78
N MET A 132 9.05 -15.90 -0.46
CA MET A 132 10.24 -15.37 0.22
C MET A 132 10.58 -16.30 1.38
N GLY A 133 11.82 -16.78 1.41
CA GLY A 133 12.20 -17.86 2.33
C GLY A 133 11.35 -19.11 2.10
N ASP A 134 10.73 -19.60 3.14
CA ASP A 134 9.86 -20.80 3.12
C ASP A 134 8.36 -20.48 3.04
N LYS A 135 7.98 -19.19 2.93
CA LYS A 135 6.60 -18.75 2.91
C LYS A 135 6.17 -18.18 1.56
N TRP A 136 4.91 -18.37 1.24
CA TRP A 136 4.19 -17.69 0.18
C TRP A 136 3.46 -16.46 0.71
N TYR A 137 3.40 -15.41 -0.11
CA TYR A 137 2.74 -14.15 0.21
C TYR A 137 1.80 -13.76 -0.91
N LEU A 138 0.54 -13.52 -0.56
CA LEU A 138 -0.47 -12.94 -1.42
C LEU A 138 -0.69 -11.50 -0.99
N ILE A 139 -0.51 -10.56 -1.92
CA ILE A 139 -0.74 -9.13 -1.72
C ILE A 139 -2.01 -8.72 -2.46
N TYR A 140 -2.77 -7.83 -1.88
CA TYR A 140 -3.90 -7.17 -2.53
C TYR A 140 -4.25 -5.86 -1.83
N SER A 141 -4.96 -4.97 -2.54
CA SER A 141 -5.43 -3.69 -2.01
C SER A 141 -6.95 -3.70 -1.86
N THR A 142 -7.45 -3.03 -0.81
CA THR A 142 -8.89 -2.87 -0.56
C THR A 142 -9.23 -1.41 -0.35
N PHE A 143 -10.44 -0.99 -0.73
CA PHE A 143 -10.92 0.40 -0.57
C PHE A 143 -12.24 0.50 0.21
N SER A 144 -12.94 -0.61 0.43
CA SER A 144 -14.29 -0.58 0.98
C SER A 144 -14.35 -0.32 2.49
N GLU A 145 -13.40 -0.85 3.26
CA GLU A 145 -13.31 -0.65 4.71
C GLU A 145 -12.15 0.26 5.08
N LYS A 146 -10.95 -0.12 4.64
CA LYS A 146 -9.74 0.69 4.74
C LYS A 146 -9.10 0.79 3.38
N PHE A 147 -8.56 1.95 3.07
CA PHE A 147 -7.84 2.19 1.83
C PHE A 147 -6.38 1.83 2.02
N VAL A 148 -6.05 0.54 1.91
CA VAL A 148 -4.71 0.00 2.21
C VAL A 148 -4.35 -1.20 1.35
N THR A 149 -3.05 -1.51 1.29
CA THR A 149 -2.51 -2.74 0.73
C THR A 149 -2.25 -3.76 1.84
N HIS A 150 -2.89 -4.90 1.74
CA HIS A 150 -2.74 -6.03 2.66
C HIS A 150 -1.79 -7.09 2.15
N TYR A 151 -1.30 -7.95 3.04
CA TYR A 151 -0.70 -9.21 2.67
C TYR A 151 -1.27 -10.39 3.47
N ARG A 152 -1.19 -11.56 2.89
CA ARG A 152 -1.47 -12.85 3.51
C ARG A 152 -0.25 -13.73 3.38
N MET A 153 -0.09 -14.69 4.29
CA MET A 153 1.04 -15.62 4.28
C MET A 153 0.55 -17.07 4.41
N ALA A 154 1.27 -17.99 3.79
CA ALA A 154 0.99 -19.41 3.80
C ALA A 154 2.27 -20.24 3.63
N ASP A 155 2.22 -21.51 4.07
CA ASP A 155 3.32 -22.46 3.85
C ASP A 155 3.32 -23.04 2.43
N LYS A 156 2.15 -23.05 1.80
CA LYS A 156 1.94 -23.57 0.44
C LYS A 156 1.21 -22.55 -0.41
N ILE A 157 1.42 -22.59 -1.72
CA ILE A 157 0.74 -21.74 -2.68
C ILE A 157 -0.77 -21.89 -2.63
N SER A 158 -1.27 -23.09 -2.32
CA SER A 158 -2.69 -23.38 -2.15
C SER A 158 -3.28 -22.91 -0.81
N GLY A 159 -2.48 -22.33 0.07
CA GLY A 159 -2.88 -21.97 1.43
C GLY A 159 -2.76 -23.10 2.47
N PRO A 160 -3.46 -23.03 3.61
CA PRO A 160 -4.39 -21.96 3.98
C PRO A 160 -3.69 -20.61 4.20
N TRP A 161 -4.32 -19.55 3.75
CA TRP A 161 -3.82 -18.18 3.89
C TRP A 161 -4.16 -17.60 5.25
N THR A 162 -3.17 -17.05 5.93
CA THR A 162 -3.32 -16.42 7.25
C THR A 162 -2.99 -14.94 7.18
N ALA A 163 -3.69 -14.15 8.01
CA ALA A 163 -3.40 -12.74 8.20
C ALA A 163 -2.62 -12.56 9.50
N PRO A 164 -1.44 -11.96 9.51
CA PRO A 164 -0.84 -11.47 10.76
C PRO A 164 -1.67 -10.29 11.31
N ILE A 165 -1.47 -9.96 12.59
CA ILE A 165 -2.18 -8.84 13.23
C ILE A 165 -1.91 -7.53 12.48
N GLU A 166 -0.65 -7.31 12.08
CA GLU A 166 -0.22 -6.20 11.24
C GLU A 166 0.00 -6.71 9.82
N ASP A 167 -1.04 -6.70 9.01
CA ASP A 167 -1.07 -7.28 7.67
C ASP A 167 -0.91 -6.25 6.54
N THR A 168 -0.38 -5.06 6.84
CA THR A 168 -0.18 -3.97 5.88
C THR A 168 1.26 -3.47 5.88
N PHE A 169 1.72 -2.87 4.78
CA PHE A 169 3.07 -2.31 4.66
C PHE A 169 3.15 -0.86 5.15
N ASP A 170 2.11 -0.10 4.85
CA ASP A 170 1.98 1.32 5.11
C ASP A 170 0.50 1.60 5.42
N ALA A 171 0.10 2.86 5.50
CA ALA A 171 -1.28 3.28 5.67
C ALA A 171 -1.93 3.66 4.33
N ARG A 172 -2.88 4.57 4.36
CA ARG A 172 -3.72 4.97 3.23
C ARG A 172 -2.94 5.49 2.01
N ALA A 173 -1.83 6.18 2.22
CA ALA A 173 -1.05 6.76 1.13
C ALA A 173 -0.03 5.78 0.51
N PHE A 174 -0.36 4.50 0.51
CA PHE A 174 0.38 3.44 -0.17
C PHE A 174 -0.62 2.43 -0.74
N TYR A 175 -1.05 2.66 -1.98
CA TYR A 175 -2.16 1.90 -2.55
C TYR A 175 -1.79 1.25 -3.88
N ALA A 176 -2.53 0.16 -4.20
CA ALA A 176 -2.39 -0.63 -5.43
C ALA A 176 -0.97 -1.20 -5.62
N ALA A 177 -0.38 -1.70 -4.52
CA ALA A 177 0.99 -2.17 -4.56
C ALA A 177 1.18 -3.40 -5.44
N LYS A 178 2.29 -3.40 -6.15
CA LYS A 178 2.87 -4.53 -6.86
C LYS A 178 4.31 -4.72 -6.41
N THR A 179 4.79 -5.95 -6.46
CA THR A 179 6.17 -6.24 -6.06
C THR A 179 7.03 -6.68 -7.23
N ALA A 180 8.31 -6.40 -7.14
CA ALA A 180 9.31 -6.94 -8.05
C ALA A 180 10.57 -7.29 -7.28
N GLN A 181 11.26 -8.31 -7.73
CA GLN A 181 12.53 -8.76 -7.15
C GLN A 181 13.66 -8.56 -8.14
N ALA A 182 14.75 -7.98 -7.65
CA ALA A 182 16.02 -7.92 -8.39
C ALA A 182 17.12 -8.44 -7.47
N LYS A 183 17.79 -9.50 -7.87
CA LYS A 183 18.76 -10.23 -7.04
C LYS A 183 18.11 -10.64 -5.70
N ASP A 184 18.70 -10.21 -4.58
CA ASP A 184 18.25 -10.54 -3.22
C ASP A 184 17.30 -9.51 -2.62
N VAL A 185 16.93 -8.47 -3.38
CA VAL A 185 16.08 -7.38 -2.93
C VAL A 185 14.71 -7.46 -3.58
N ARG A 186 13.65 -7.50 -2.76
CA ARG A 186 12.27 -7.35 -3.21
C ARG A 186 11.74 -5.97 -2.82
N MET A 187 11.16 -5.29 -3.79
CA MET A 187 10.55 -3.98 -3.61
C MET A 187 9.05 -4.07 -3.78
N ALA A 188 8.30 -3.35 -2.95
CA ALA A 188 6.89 -3.06 -3.18
C ALA A 188 6.77 -1.64 -3.75
N PHE A 189 6.05 -1.51 -4.85
CA PHE A 189 5.80 -0.26 -5.55
C PHE A 189 4.31 0.08 -5.46
N ALA A 190 3.99 1.27 -5.02
CA ALA A 190 2.62 1.75 -4.91
C ALA A 190 2.53 3.23 -5.28
N TRP A 191 1.36 3.81 -5.23
CA TRP A 191 1.19 5.23 -5.46
C TRP A 191 0.71 5.96 -4.20
N VAL A 192 1.27 7.17 -4.01
CA VAL A 192 0.81 8.16 -3.04
C VAL A 192 -0.22 9.02 -3.74
N PRO A 193 -1.48 9.06 -3.28
CA PRO A 193 -2.53 9.80 -3.97
C PRO A 193 -2.25 11.30 -4.02
N THR A 194 -2.60 11.93 -5.13
CA THR A 194 -2.69 13.39 -5.22
C THR A 194 -3.93 13.91 -4.51
N LYS A 195 -3.92 15.19 -4.18
CA LYS A 195 -5.09 15.89 -3.62
C LYS A 195 -5.57 16.94 -4.62
N ARG A 196 -6.89 17.01 -4.82
CA ARG A 196 -7.52 17.94 -5.76
C ARG A 196 -7.18 19.38 -5.40
N GLY A 197 -6.70 20.12 -6.42
CA GLY A 197 -6.35 21.52 -6.29
C GLY A 197 -5.07 21.75 -5.50
N ASP A 198 -4.21 20.74 -5.39
CA ASP A 198 -2.93 20.79 -4.66
C ASP A 198 -3.09 21.40 -3.25
N SER A 199 -4.17 21.02 -2.57
CA SER A 199 -4.56 21.54 -1.27
C SER A 199 -4.65 20.44 -0.21
N ASP A 200 -4.20 20.72 1.00
CA ASP A 200 -4.34 19.82 2.14
C ASP A 200 -5.80 19.41 2.40
N PHE A 201 -6.75 20.29 2.10
CA PHE A 201 -8.17 20.04 2.22
C PHE A 201 -8.80 19.41 0.98
N GLY A 202 -8.01 19.20 -0.08
CA GLY A 202 -8.45 18.54 -1.30
C GLY A 202 -8.85 17.09 -1.06
N GLN A 203 -9.83 16.61 -1.83
CA GLN A 203 -10.13 15.17 -1.84
C GLN A 203 -8.97 14.41 -2.48
N TYR A 204 -8.67 13.23 -1.94
CA TYR A 204 -7.74 12.34 -2.61
C TYR A 204 -8.24 11.96 -4.00
N GLU A 205 -7.34 11.99 -4.97
CA GLU A 205 -7.58 11.58 -6.34
C GLU A 205 -7.07 10.16 -6.54
N TRP A 206 -7.55 9.51 -7.59
CA TRP A 206 -7.13 8.18 -7.97
C TRP A 206 -5.81 8.24 -8.74
N GLY A 207 -4.75 7.68 -8.16
CA GLY A 207 -3.38 7.76 -8.68
C GLY A 207 -2.56 8.88 -8.05
N GLY A 208 -1.29 8.96 -8.39
CA GLY A 208 -0.37 9.94 -7.83
C GLY A 208 1.10 9.62 -8.11
N ASN A 209 1.98 9.94 -7.17
CA ASN A 209 3.41 9.70 -7.29
C ASN A 209 3.78 8.27 -6.90
N LEU A 210 4.77 7.71 -7.59
CA LEU A 210 5.33 6.42 -7.23
C LEU A 210 6.08 6.52 -5.89
N ILE A 211 5.84 5.53 -5.03
CA ILE A 211 6.62 5.27 -3.83
C ILE A 211 7.05 3.80 -3.81
N ALA A 212 8.18 3.51 -3.20
CA ALA A 212 8.70 2.15 -3.11
C ALA A 212 9.27 1.85 -1.72
N HIS A 213 8.94 0.66 -1.20
CA HIS A 213 9.49 0.11 0.04
C HIS A 213 10.28 -1.17 -0.25
N GLU A 214 11.43 -1.33 0.36
CA GLU A 214 12.11 -2.61 0.39
C GLU A 214 11.41 -3.53 1.39
N ILE A 215 11.03 -4.73 0.93
CA ILE A 215 10.39 -5.74 1.77
C ILE A 215 11.45 -6.62 2.42
N LYS A 216 11.29 -6.89 3.70
CA LYS A 216 12.06 -7.88 4.46
C LYS A 216 11.12 -8.89 5.12
N GLN A 217 11.62 -10.09 5.33
CA GLN A 217 10.96 -11.11 6.12
C GLN A 217 11.62 -11.18 7.50
N ASP A 218 10.83 -11.17 8.57
CA ASP A 218 11.34 -11.43 9.92
C ASP A 218 11.43 -12.95 10.20
N LYS A 219 11.95 -13.30 11.36
CA LYS A 219 12.12 -14.70 11.78
C LYS A 219 10.83 -15.50 11.89
N ASP A 220 9.70 -14.82 12.06
CA ASP A 220 8.36 -15.43 12.17
C ASP A 220 7.64 -15.47 10.80
N GLY A 221 8.33 -15.06 9.74
CA GLY A 221 7.79 -14.98 8.38
C GLY A 221 6.94 -13.74 8.12
N LYS A 222 6.81 -12.79 9.06
CA LYS A 222 6.06 -11.56 8.83
C LYS A 222 6.85 -10.60 7.95
N LEU A 223 6.15 -9.90 7.06
CA LEU A 223 6.77 -8.91 6.22
C LEU A 223 6.94 -7.57 6.96
N LYS A 224 8.09 -6.96 6.75
CA LYS A 224 8.48 -5.66 7.25
C LYS A 224 8.95 -4.79 6.08
N VAL A 225 8.94 -3.48 6.26
CA VAL A 225 9.41 -2.54 5.24
C VAL A 225 10.46 -1.59 5.78
N LYS A 226 11.37 -1.22 4.89
CA LYS A 226 12.40 -0.21 5.13
C LYS A 226 12.61 0.64 3.87
N PRO A 227 13.28 1.81 3.97
CA PRO A 227 13.75 2.50 2.79
C PRO A 227 14.82 1.67 2.07
N SER A 228 14.88 1.77 0.73
CA SER A 228 16.00 1.17 0.01
C SER A 228 17.30 1.89 0.34
N ASN A 229 18.41 1.16 0.35
CA ASN A 229 19.73 1.76 0.58
C ASN A 229 20.07 2.81 -0.50
N GLY A 230 19.59 2.61 -1.76
CA GLY A 230 19.77 3.61 -2.82
C GLY A 230 19.10 4.94 -2.51
N LEU A 231 17.96 4.92 -1.84
CA LEU A 231 17.24 6.15 -1.46
C LEU A 231 17.98 6.92 -0.36
N THR A 232 18.49 6.24 0.65
CA THR A 232 19.24 6.91 1.73
C THR A 232 20.56 7.51 1.24
N ASN A 233 21.22 6.85 0.30
CA ASN A 233 22.53 7.27 -0.21
C ASN A 233 22.50 8.53 -1.10
N ILE A 234 21.34 8.98 -1.55
CA ILE A 234 21.24 10.24 -2.32
C ILE A 234 21.32 11.50 -1.47
N PHE A 235 21.19 11.37 -0.14
CA PHE A 235 21.36 12.49 0.81
C PHE A 235 22.83 12.59 1.22
N GLU A 236 23.60 13.40 0.48
CA GLU A 236 25.07 13.47 0.58
C GLU A 236 25.57 14.44 1.66
N LYS A 237 24.71 15.37 2.08
CA LYS A 237 25.12 16.44 2.99
C LYS A 237 24.38 16.34 4.32
N GLU A 238 25.10 15.98 5.35
CA GLU A 238 24.61 16.08 6.73
C GLU A 238 24.59 17.54 7.17
N ILE A 239 23.46 17.95 7.74
CA ILE A 239 23.29 19.23 8.41
C ILE A 239 23.05 18.91 9.87
N THR A 240 24.08 19.07 10.68
CA THR A 240 23.92 19.00 12.12
C THR A 240 23.21 20.27 12.58
N ALA A 241 22.02 20.13 13.13
CA ALA A 241 21.27 21.26 13.65
C ALA A 241 22.01 21.82 14.89
N ASN A 242 22.73 22.93 14.72
CA ASN A 242 23.28 23.78 15.76
C ASN A 242 23.76 23.08 17.05
N ASN A 243 24.75 22.18 16.97
CA ASN A 243 25.37 21.49 18.11
C ASN A 243 24.38 20.69 19.01
N ILE A 244 23.31 20.17 18.49
CA ILE A 244 22.35 19.37 19.25
C ILE A 244 22.77 17.90 19.13
N GLU A 245 23.45 17.41 20.15
CA GLU A 245 23.74 15.97 20.28
C GLU A 245 22.56 15.26 20.95
N ASP A 246 21.99 15.88 22.03
CA ASP A 246 20.86 15.30 22.75
C ASP A 246 19.80 16.36 23.12
N ILE A 247 18.53 16.06 22.85
CA ILE A 247 17.39 16.89 23.24
C ILE A 247 16.58 16.14 24.30
N GLU A 248 16.48 16.70 25.50
CA GLU A 248 15.63 16.14 26.53
C GLU A 248 14.39 17.01 26.73
N ILE A 249 13.20 16.38 26.52
CA ILE A 249 11.91 17.02 26.77
C ILE A 249 11.21 16.31 27.92
N LYS A 250 11.15 17.00 29.07
CA LYS A 250 10.38 16.55 30.25
C LYS A 250 9.16 17.43 30.41
N ASN A 251 7.99 16.80 30.37
CA ASN A 251 6.75 17.52 30.58
C ASN A 251 5.70 16.64 31.27
N ASN A 252 5.12 17.16 32.34
CA ASN A 252 4.05 16.52 33.08
C ASN A 252 2.68 17.13 32.77
N GLU A 253 2.64 18.32 32.15
CA GLU A 253 1.42 19.06 31.86
C GLU A 253 1.53 19.77 30.51
N GLY A 254 0.53 19.54 29.64
CA GLY A 254 0.43 20.19 28.34
C GLY A 254 1.42 19.67 27.28
N GLU A 255 1.75 20.52 26.33
CA GLU A 255 2.67 20.27 25.23
C GLU A 255 3.97 21.04 25.45
N LYS A 256 5.10 20.39 25.20
CA LYS A 256 6.41 21.03 25.19
C LYS A 256 7.10 20.74 23.88
N VAL A 257 7.61 21.79 23.24
CA VAL A 257 8.22 21.72 21.91
C VAL A 257 9.65 22.24 21.97
N TYR A 258 10.53 21.57 21.25
CA TYR A 258 11.86 22.04 20.91
C TYR A 258 11.92 22.30 19.40
N VAL A 259 12.34 23.51 19.01
CA VAL A 259 12.32 23.94 17.60
C VAL A 259 13.69 23.80 16.97
N ILE A 260 13.76 23.14 15.83
CA ILE A 260 14.93 23.04 14.97
C ILE A 260 14.63 23.81 13.68
N GLU A 261 15.37 24.87 13.44
CA GLU A 261 15.20 25.73 12.26
C GLU A 261 16.13 25.34 11.11
N GLY A 262 15.82 25.79 9.89
CA GLY A 262 16.71 25.68 8.73
C GLY A 262 16.58 24.38 7.93
N MET A 263 15.53 23.59 8.16
CA MET A 263 15.23 22.41 7.36
C MET A 263 14.95 22.76 5.90
N LYS A 264 15.40 21.90 4.98
CA LYS A 264 15.15 22.02 3.54
C LYS A 264 13.84 21.40 3.14
N GLU A 265 13.29 21.80 1.98
CA GLU A 265 12.06 21.22 1.41
C GLU A 265 12.22 19.74 1.08
N THR A 266 13.42 19.33 0.67
CA THR A 266 13.78 17.93 0.45
C THR A 266 14.86 17.56 1.44
N CYS A 267 14.59 16.64 2.34
CA CYS A 267 15.51 16.22 3.38
C CYS A 267 15.20 14.81 3.90
N LEU A 268 16.21 14.21 4.52
CA LEU A 268 16.09 13.02 5.35
C LEU A 268 16.38 13.44 6.79
N ILE A 269 15.47 13.10 7.69
CA ILE A 269 15.64 13.24 9.14
C ILE A 269 15.87 11.85 9.71
N GLU A 270 17.00 11.66 10.36
CA GLU A 270 17.31 10.43 11.11
C GLU A 270 17.44 10.79 12.59
N ALA A 271 16.71 10.06 13.42
CA ALA A 271 16.75 10.26 14.85
C ALA A 271 16.45 8.98 15.63
N THR A 272 16.96 8.93 16.84
CA THR A 272 16.58 7.95 17.85
C THR A 272 15.80 8.69 18.93
N ILE A 273 14.60 8.20 19.24
CA ILE A 273 13.75 8.78 20.27
C ILE A 273 13.61 7.76 21.41
N GLU A 274 14.10 8.11 22.59
CA GLU A 274 13.86 7.37 23.82
C GLU A 274 12.69 8.01 24.57
N PHE A 275 11.79 7.18 25.10
CA PHE A 275 10.61 7.65 25.80
C PHE A 275 10.42 6.95 27.14
N CYS A 276 9.80 7.62 28.10
CA CYS A 276 9.54 7.07 29.41
C CYS A 276 8.31 6.16 29.38
N GLU A 277 8.29 5.18 30.30
CA GLU A 277 7.08 4.42 30.58
C GLU A 277 5.93 5.37 30.98
N GLY A 278 4.74 5.16 30.42
CA GLY A 278 3.59 6.03 30.63
C GLY A 278 3.53 7.27 29.74
N SER A 279 4.49 7.47 28.85
CA SER A 279 4.40 8.52 27.82
C SER A 279 3.12 8.36 27.01
N ARG A 280 2.32 9.43 26.90
CA ARG A 280 1.06 9.40 26.13
C ARG A 280 1.27 9.58 24.65
N ALA A 281 2.04 10.60 24.29
CA ALA A 281 2.40 10.92 22.92
C ALA A 281 3.70 11.70 22.86
N PHE A 282 4.46 11.47 21.79
CA PHE A 282 5.64 12.23 21.42
C PHE A 282 5.76 12.20 19.88
N GLY A 283 6.63 13.00 19.30
CA GLY A 283 6.81 12.93 17.84
C GLY A 283 7.55 14.11 17.25
N ILE A 284 7.33 14.30 15.95
CA ILE A 284 7.96 15.35 15.14
C ILE A 284 6.88 16.18 14.48
N GLY A 285 6.97 17.50 14.62
CA GLY A 285 6.23 18.47 13.82
C GLY A 285 7.07 18.92 12.61
N LEU A 286 6.46 19.00 11.45
CA LEU A 286 7.11 19.40 10.21
C LEU A 286 6.38 20.57 9.57
N LYS A 287 7.13 21.49 8.96
CA LYS A 287 6.58 22.68 8.27
C LYS A 287 5.62 23.48 9.17
N GLN A 288 6.00 23.61 10.43
CA GLN A 288 5.24 24.34 11.44
C GLN A 288 5.39 25.86 11.24
N ASP A 289 4.31 26.59 11.45
CA ASP A 289 4.39 28.04 11.63
C ASP A 289 4.88 28.41 13.05
N LYS A 290 5.12 29.70 13.28
CA LYS A 290 5.67 30.19 14.56
C LYS A 290 4.77 29.90 15.77
N ASP A 291 3.47 29.82 15.54
CA ASP A 291 2.46 29.63 16.58
C ASP A 291 1.98 28.17 16.65
N PHE A 292 2.60 27.29 15.87
CA PHE A 292 2.21 25.87 15.72
C PHE A 292 0.75 25.67 15.31
N ALA A 293 0.13 26.69 14.70
CA ALA A 293 -1.25 26.68 14.25
C ALA A 293 -1.42 26.00 12.89
N ASN A 294 -0.32 25.80 12.14
CA ASN A 294 -0.28 25.08 10.88
C ASN A 294 0.94 24.17 10.84
N GLY A 295 0.75 22.97 10.29
CA GLY A 295 1.83 22.03 10.09
C GLY A 295 1.38 20.58 10.09
N TYR A 296 2.35 19.68 9.96
CA TYR A 296 2.16 18.24 9.90
C TYR A 296 2.80 17.60 11.12
N TYR A 297 2.19 16.52 11.61
CA TYR A 297 2.61 15.85 12.83
C TYR A 297 2.77 14.35 12.58
N LEU A 298 3.93 13.83 12.94
CA LEU A 298 4.17 12.39 13.05
C LEU A 298 4.19 12.07 14.55
N ARG A 299 3.09 11.55 15.07
CA ARG A 299 2.90 11.26 16.50
C ARG A 299 3.02 9.78 16.78
N PHE A 300 3.77 9.48 17.81
CA PHE A 300 3.88 8.17 18.44
C PHE A 300 2.99 8.16 19.66
N GLU A 301 2.04 7.25 19.70
CA GLU A 301 1.03 7.15 20.76
C GLU A 301 1.09 5.76 21.45
N PRO A 302 2.04 5.55 22.39
CA PRO A 302 2.24 4.24 23.04
C PRO A 302 0.99 3.71 23.74
N PHE A 303 0.23 4.60 24.38
CA PHE A 303 -1.01 4.21 25.06
C PHE A 303 -2.04 3.57 24.12
N TYR A 304 -2.08 4.01 22.86
CA TYR A 304 -3.01 3.49 21.86
C TYR A 304 -2.38 2.46 20.92
N ASN A 305 -1.12 2.08 21.12
CA ASN A 305 -0.37 1.18 20.25
C ASN A 305 -0.45 1.58 18.76
N ARG A 306 -0.20 2.86 18.47
CA ARG A 306 -0.27 3.37 17.09
C ARG A 306 0.73 4.50 16.83
N ILE A 307 0.99 4.70 15.54
CA ILE A 307 1.65 5.87 14.97
C ILE A 307 0.59 6.61 14.13
N VAL A 308 0.62 7.93 14.19
CA VAL A 308 -0.37 8.79 13.53
C VAL A 308 0.35 9.85 12.70
N ALA A 309 -0.04 10.00 11.43
CA ALA A 309 0.28 11.17 10.63
C ALA A 309 -0.95 12.07 10.58
N ASP A 310 -0.81 13.29 11.02
CA ASP A 310 -1.89 14.25 11.20
C ASP A 310 -1.46 15.63 10.71
N MET A 311 -2.37 16.53 10.57
CA MET A 311 -2.10 17.92 10.20
C MET A 311 -2.96 18.88 11.02
N TRP A 312 -2.52 20.11 11.11
CA TRP A 312 -3.32 21.19 11.66
C TRP A 312 -3.24 22.41 10.73
N PRO A 313 -4.36 23.16 10.52
CA PRO A 313 -5.70 22.86 11.00
C PRO A 313 -6.30 21.65 10.28
N ARG A 314 -7.15 20.90 10.97
CA ARG A 314 -7.90 19.81 10.37
C ARG A 314 -9.06 20.32 9.55
N ARG A 315 -9.40 19.65 8.46
CA ARG A 315 -10.56 19.95 7.62
C ARG A 315 -11.87 19.95 8.43
N ILE A 316 -11.98 19.00 9.37
CA ILE A 316 -13.12 18.91 10.29
C ILE A 316 -12.57 19.00 11.70
N SER A 317 -12.76 20.16 12.34
CA SER A 317 -12.42 20.35 13.75
C SER A 317 -13.54 19.79 14.65
N GLY A 318 -13.25 19.70 15.95
CA GLY A 318 -14.25 19.29 16.94
C GLY A 318 -15.54 20.12 16.90
N VAL A 319 -15.43 21.39 16.56
CA VAL A 319 -16.60 22.30 16.38
C VAL A 319 -17.45 21.83 15.20
N ASN A 320 -16.83 21.43 14.10
CA ASN A 320 -17.54 21.01 12.89
C ASN A 320 -18.15 19.60 12.99
N GLN A 321 -17.79 18.79 14.00
CA GLN A 321 -18.40 17.49 14.21
C GLN A 321 -19.91 17.53 14.36
N TRP A 322 -20.44 18.59 14.93
CA TRP A 322 -21.88 18.80 15.12
C TRP A 322 -22.66 18.95 13.81
N TYR A 323 -21.96 19.22 12.71
CA TYR A 323 -22.56 19.43 11.39
C TYR A 323 -22.31 18.26 10.43
N VAL A 324 -21.70 17.17 10.92
CA VAL A 324 -21.44 16.00 10.10
C VAL A 324 -22.54 14.96 10.33
N ASP A 325 -23.24 14.58 9.27
CA ASP A 325 -24.25 13.53 9.33
C ASP A 325 -23.64 12.19 9.72
N GLY A 326 -24.22 11.56 10.73
CA GLY A 326 -23.83 10.24 11.21
C GLY A 326 -22.53 10.21 11.99
N ASP A 327 -22.15 9.01 12.40
CA ASP A 327 -20.96 8.72 13.21
C ASP A 327 -19.69 8.67 12.36
N LYS A 328 -19.37 9.74 11.66
CA LYS A 328 -18.09 9.81 10.96
C LYS A 328 -16.97 9.98 11.98
N PRO A 329 -15.99 9.07 11.98
CA PRO A 329 -14.89 9.18 12.92
C PRO A 329 -14.13 10.49 12.72
N PHE A 330 -13.60 11.01 13.80
CA PHE A 330 -12.73 12.18 13.76
C PHE A 330 -11.55 11.85 12.82
N MET A 331 -11.34 12.67 11.80
CA MET A 331 -10.37 12.38 10.76
C MET A 331 -8.96 12.66 11.27
N VAL A 332 -8.33 11.62 11.78
CA VAL A 332 -6.87 11.54 11.75
C VAL A 332 -6.50 11.18 10.32
N GLU A 333 -5.61 11.94 9.70
CA GLU A 333 -5.30 11.80 8.29
C GLU A 333 -4.85 10.37 7.96
N LEU A 334 -3.91 9.85 8.74
CA LEU A 334 -3.38 8.51 8.58
C LEU A 334 -2.99 7.93 9.92
N GLU A 335 -3.24 6.66 10.13
CA GLU A 335 -2.79 5.93 11.31
C GLU A 335 -2.28 4.54 10.96
N ARG A 336 -1.39 4.02 11.80
CA ARG A 336 -0.85 2.68 11.67
C ARG A 336 -0.68 2.04 13.05
N PRO A 337 -1.09 0.76 13.24
CA PRO A 337 -0.76 0.00 14.43
C PRO A 337 0.76 -0.08 14.62
N PHE A 338 1.22 0.03 15.86
CA PHE A 338 2.61 -0.16 16.22
C PHE A 338 2.69 -0.74 17.63
N ASP A 339 3.33 -1.90 17.78
CA ASP A 339 3.42 -2.59 19.07
C ASP A 339 4.62 -2.09 19.87
N TYR A 340 4.37 -1.13 20.73
CA TYR A 340 5.39 -0.57 21.63
C TYR A 340 5.88 -1.57 22.69
N LYS A 341 5.07 -2.59 23.02
CA LYS A 341 5.45 -3.62 24.02
C LYS A 341 6.43 -4.63 23.46
N ALA A 342 6.53 -4.75 22.14
CA ALA A 342 7.51 -5.60 21.48
C ALA A 342 8.90 -4.95 21.36
N LEU A 343 9.07 -3.69 21.78
CA LEU A 343 10.34 -3.03 21.81
C LEU A 343 11.19 -3.56 22.98
N GLU A 344 12.45 -3.90 22.74
CA GLU A 344 13.39 -4.34 23.78
C GLU A 344 13.70 -3.22 24.77
N GLU A 345 13.73 -1.96 24.25
CA GLU A 345 13.90 -0.73 24.99
C GLU A 345 12.78 0.24 24.61
N ASN A 346 12.44 1.19 25.49
CA ASN A 346 11.50 2.27 25.17
C ASN A 346 12.12 3.28 24.18
N LYS A 347 12.40 2.78 22.96
CA LYS A 347 13.20 3.49 21.97
C LYS A 347 12.72 3.20 20.55
N VAL A 348 12.64 4.22 19.74
CA VAL A 348 12.33 4.11 18.30
C VAL A 348 13.40 4.80 17.47
N ASN A 349 13.88 4.12 16.44
CA ASN A 349 14.73 4.70 15.42
C ASN A 349 13.86 5.12 14.25
N ILE A 350 13.96 6.35 13.81
CA ILE A 350 13.14 6.90 12.76
C ILE A 350 13.97 7.40 11.59
N LYS A 351 13.41 7.27 10.39
CA LYS A 351 13.86 7.91 9.16
C LYS A 351 12.66 8.59 8.53
N VAL A 352 12.71 9.90 8.36
CA VAL A 352 11.62 10.68 7.76
C VAL A 352 12.13 11.31 6.47
N PHE A 353 11.62 10.83 5.36
CA PHE A 353 11.88 11.42 4.04
C PHE A 353 10.82 12.48 3.77
N VAL A 354 11.27 13.67 3.44
CA VAL A 354 10.42 14.80 3.02
C VAL A 354 10.80 15.18 1.61
N GLU A 355 9.84 15.14 0.70
CA GLU A 355 10.01 15.56 -0.69
C GLU A 355 8.76 16.32 -1.15
N GLY A 356 8.89 17.65 -1.27
CA GLY A 356 7.77 18.51 -1.63
C GLY A 356 6.58 18.30 -0.70
N SER A 357 5.49 17.74 -1.22
CA SER A 357 4.26 17.45 -0.47
C SER A 357 4.20 16.05 0.16
N ILE A 358 5.21 15.20 -0.06
CA ILE A 358 5.22 13.83 0.44
C ILE A 358 6.10 13.72 1.67
N ILE A 359 5.58 13.08 2.71
CA ILE A 359 6.30 12.72 3.92
C ILE A 359 6.20 11.21 4.08
N CYS A 360 7.33 10.51 4.21
CA CYS A 360 7.38 9.08 4.46
C CYS A 360 8.21 8.79 5.70
N LEU A 361 7.57 8.31 6.74
CA LEU A 361 8.20 7.87 7.99
C LEU A 361 8.47 6.37 7.92
N TYR A 362 9.68 5.96 8.30
CA TYR A 362 10.01 4.58 8.65
C TYR A 362 10.39 4.50 10.14
N VAL A 363 9.95 3.44 10.80
CA VAL A 363 10.23 3.18 12.21
C VAL A 363 10.88 1.82 12.37
N ASN A 364 12.06 1.79 12.97
CA ASN A 364 12.87 0.60 13.26
C ASN A 364 13.13 -0.29 12.03
N ASP A 365 13.08 0.26 10.82
CA ASP A 365 13.12 -0.49 9.55
C ASP A 365 12.11 -1.66 9.52
N THR A 366 10.93 -1.46 10.14
CA THR A 366 9.87 -2.47 10.25
C THR A 366 8.53 -2.03 9.66
N VAL A 367 8.18 -0.77 9.83
CA VAL A 367 6.92 -0.19 9.35
C VAL A 367 7.16 1.15 8.67
N ALA A 368 6.28 1.48 7.73
CA ALA A 368 6.24 2.80 7.10
C ALA A 368 4.90 3.50 7.37
N LEU A 369 4.92 4.82 7.33
CA LEU A 369 3.73 5.68 7.35
C LEU A 369 3.95 6.85 6.41
N THR A 370 3.27 6.80 5.28
CA THR A 370 3.36 7.81 4.21
C THR A 370 2.14 8.73 4.26
N MET A 371 2.35 10.01 4.03
CA MET A 371 1.29 11.02 3.90
C MET A 371 1.61 12.04 2.79
N ARG A 372 0.55 12.73 2.34
CA ARG A 372 0.63 13.91 1.47
C ARG A 372 -0.30 14.98 2.00
#